data_3a5125487033b6177c2ce7e5a4bea1ce
#
_entry.id   3a5125487033b6177c2ce7e5a4bea1ce
#
_cell.length_a   1.000
_cell.length_b   1.000
_cell.length_c   1.000
_cell.angle_alpha   90.00
_cell.angle_beta   90.00
_cell.angle_gamma   90.00
#
_symmetry.space_group_name_H-M   'P 1'
#
loop_
_entity.id
_entity.type
_entity.pdbx_description
1 polymer ?
#
loop_
_entity_poly.entity_id
_entity_poly.type
_entity_poly.pdbx_seq_one_letter_code
_entity_poly.pdbx_strand_id
1 'polypeptide(L)'
;MYLDTAIIVKLLVDEHDTDYFQNALAGALLSSSELAFTEVRAALLTKERNKLISASQRDAAWQVFTDRVLTRDIDLHPLNGLVLRKANHILWRCHPTVPLRTLDAIHTAACDLSQDFPLCTTDKRMRDAARVLGIPVFPEDQPS
;
A
#
# COMPACT_ATOMS: atom_id res chain seq x y z
N MET A 1 9.01 -0.74 6.92
CA MET A 1 8.67 -0.34 5.54
C MET A 1 7.16 -0.27 5.40
N TYR A 2 6.67 0.83 4.90
CA TYR A 2 5.24 1.05 4.68
C TYR A 2 4.82 0.54 3.29
N LEU A 3 3.79 -0.28 3.23
CA LEU A 3 3.25 -0.84 1.99
C LEU A 3 1.97 -0.11 1.57
N ASP A 4 1.86 0.29 0.30
CA ASP A 4 0.55 0.60 -0.24
C ASP A 4 -0.27 -0.69 -0.45
N THR A 5 -1.56 -0.55 -0.68
CA THR A 5 -2.46 -1.69 -0.82
C THR A 5 -2.09 -2.57 -2.01
N ALA A 6 -1.65 -1.99 -3.12
CA ALA A 6 -1.28 -2.76 -4.32
C ALA A 6 -0.11 -3.72 -4.04
N ILE A 7 0.87 -3.31 -3.24
CA ILE A 7 1.98 -4.17 -2.82
C ILE A 7 1.47 -5.31 -1.93
N ILE A 8 0.57 -5.02 -0.98
CA ILE A 8 -0.03 -6.07 -0.14
C ILE A 8 -0.72 -7.12 -1.02
N VAL A 9 -1.51 -6.69 -2.00
CA VAL A 9 -2.21 -7.60 -2.91
C VAL A 9 -1.25 -8.47 -3.71
N LYS A 10 -0.09 -7.93 -4.15
CA LYS A 10 0.97 -8.70 -4.81
C LYS A 10 1.56 -9.82 -3.93
N LEU A 11 1.55 -9.62 -2.62
CA LEU A 11 2.00 -10.67 -1.67
C LEU A 11 0.94 -11.77 -1.44
N LEU A 12 -0.32 -11.52 -1.84
CA LEU A 12 -1.45 -12.41 -1.59
C LEU A 12 -1.92 -13.15 -2.83
N VAL A 13 -1.78 -12.55 -4.00
CA VAL A 13 -2.23 -13.05 -5.29
C VAL A 13 -1.10 -12.94 -6.30
N ASP A 14 -0.89 -14.01 -7.04
CA ASP A 14 0.18 -14.07 -8.02
C ASP A 14 -0.01 -13.06 -9.14
N GLU A 15 0.99 -12.19 -9.30
CA GLU A 15 1.13 -11.19 -10.36
C GLU A 15 2.54 -11.29 -10.95
N HIS A 16 2.81 -10.61 -12.07
CA HIS A 16 4.09 -10.74 -12.79
C HIS A 16 5.33 -10.38 -11.95
N ASP A 17 5.18 -9.55 -10.91
CA ASP A 17 6.27 -9.06 -10.05
C ASP A 17 6.18 -9.58 -8.59
N THR A 18 5.29 -10.53 -8.32
CA THR A 18 5.09 -11.11 -6.98
C THR A 18 6.37 -11.67 -6.39
N ASP A 19 7.12 -12.48 -7.14
CA ASP A 19 8.36 -13.09 -6.67
C ASP A 19 9.40 -12.03 -6.27
N TYR A 20 9.49 -10.96 -7.05
CA TYR A 20 10.38 -9.83 -6.72
C TYR A 20 10.04 -9.25 -5.34
N PHE A 21 8.76 -8.91 -5.10
CA PHE A 21 8.37 -8.31 -3.83
C PHE A 21 8.44 -9.29 -2.67
N GLN A 22 8.07 -10.55 -2.86
CA GLN A 22 8.20 -11.57 -1.82
C GLN A 22 9.66 -11.71 -1.36
N ASN A 23 10.59 -11.74 -2.29
CA ASN A 23 12.03 -11.84 -1.97
C ASN A 23 12.55 -10.55 -1.33
N ALA A 24 12.21 -9.39 -1.90
CA ALA A 24 12.70 -8.10 -1.42
C ALA A 24 12.17 -7.71 -0.03
N LEU A 25 10.96 -8.15 0.31
CA LEU A 25 10.30 -7.83 1.58
C LEU A 25 10.48 -8.91 2.65
N ALA A 26 11.12 -10.03 2.31
CA ALA A 26 11.35 -11.13 3.25
C ALA A 26 12.16 -10.66 4.47
N GLY A 27 11.64 -10.92 5.67
CA GLY A 27 12.28 -10.52 6.93
C GLY A 27 12.19 -9.04 7.29
N ALA A 28 11.57 -8.20 6.46
CA ALA A 28 11.35 -6.80 6.77
C ALA A 28 10.17 -6.61 7.74
N LEU A 29 10.24 -5.56 8.57
CA LEU A 29 9.08 -5.10 9.33
C LEU A 29 8.14 -4.34 8.40
N LEU A 30 6.91 -4.83 8.26
CA LEU A 30 5.94 -4.32 7.32
C LEU A 30 4.79 -3.61 8.03
N SER A 31 4.36 -2.50 7.48
CA SER A 31 3.20 -1.76 7.95
C SER A 31 2.35 -1.22 6.80
N SER A 32 1.16 -0.79 7.12
CA SER A 32 0.27 -0.07 6.22
C SER A 32 -0.75 0.74 7.03
N SER A 33 -1.79 1.25 6.39
CA SER A 33 -2.92 1.91 7.03
C SER A 33 -4.07 0.94 7.26
N GLU A 34 -4.90 1.18 8.28
CA GLU A 34 -6.21 0.53 8.42
C GLU A 34 -7.07 0.65 7.16
N LEU A 35 -6.87 1.69 6.34
CA LEU A 35 -7.50 1.83 5.04
C LEU A 35 -7.25 0.59 4.16
N ALA A 36 -6.07 -0.02 4.25
CA ALA A 36 -5.72 -1.21 3.49
C ALA A 36 -6.67 -2.38 3.77
N PHE A 37 -7.24 -2.46 4.96
CA PHE A 37 -8.19 -3.52 5.32
C PHE A 37 -9.39 -3.55 4.37
N THR A 38 -9.95 -2.38 4.05
CA THR A 38 -11.05 -2.25 3.09
C THR A 38 -10.57 -2.34 1.64
N GLU A 39 -9.44 -1.74 1.32
CA GLU A 39 -8.91 -1.73 -0.04
C GLU A 39 -8.46 -3.11 -0.51
N VAL A 40 -7.84 -3.92 0.35
CA VAL A 40 -7.48 -5.31 0.02
C VAL A 40 -8.73 -6.11 -0.29
N ARG A 41 -9.78 -5.99 0.51
CA ARG A 41 -11.06 -6.64 0.22
C ARG A 41 -11.60 -6.23 -1.14
N ALA A 42 -11.64 -4.93 -1.42
CA ALA A 42 -12.13 -4.41 -2.71
C ALA A 42 -11.29 -4.92 -3.89
N ALA A 43 -9.98 -4.96 -3.75
CA ALA A 43 -9.08 -5.46 -4.79
C ALA A 43 -9.29 -6.95 -5.09
N LEU A 44 -9.43 -7.77 -4.06
CA LEU A 44 -9.70 -9.21 -4.22
C LEU A 44 -11.03 -9.47 -4.91
N LEU A 45 -12.07 -8.72 -4.54
CA LEU A 45 -13.39 -8.82 -5.18
C LEU A 45 -13.33 -8.37 -6.66
N THR A 46 -12.56 -7.35 -6.97
CA THR A 46 -12.34 -6.90 -8.34
C THR A 46 -11.64 -7.97 -9.17
N LYS A 47 -10.60 -8.60 -8.64
CA LYS A 47 -9.89 -9.69 -9.32
C LYS A 47 -10.82 -10.88 -9.61
N GLU A 48 -11.69 -11.24 -8.67
CA GLU A 48 -12.69 -12.29 -8.89
C GLU A 48 -13.68 -11.91 -9.99
N ARG A 49 -14.25 -10.69 -9.96
CA ARG A 49 -15.16 -10.22 -11.01
C ARG A 49 -14.52 -10.24 -12.39
N ASN A 50 -13.23 -9.93 -12.46
CA ASN A 50 -12.45 -9.95 -13.70
C ASN A 50 -11.94 -11.36 -14.06
N LYS A 51 -12.34 -12.38 -13.32
CA LYS A 51 -11.97 -13.79 -13.54
C LYS A 51 -10.46 -14.06 -13.49
N LEU A 52 -9.71 -13.24 -12.76
CA LEU A 52 -8.28 -13.44 -12.54
C LEU A 52 -8.02 -14.43 -11.41
N ILE A 53 -8.94 -14.54 -10.46
CA ILE A 53 -8.92 -15.50 -9.36
C ILE A 53 -10.31 -16.10 -9.16
N SER A 54 -10.36 -17.29 -8.57
CA SER A 54 -11.62 -17.93 -8.14
C SER A 54 -12.11 -17.38 -6.80
N ALA A 55 -13.36 -17.67 -6.46
CA ALA A 55 -13.91 -17.37 -5.13
C ALA A 55 -13.08 -18.02 -4.01
N SER A 56 -12.64 -19.26 -4.22
CA SER A 56 -11.80 -19.98 -3.26
C SER A 56 -10.43 -19.32 -3.08
N GLN A 57 -9.80 -18.87 -4.17
CA GLN A 57 -8.53 -18.14 -4.12
C GLN A 57 -8.69 -16.78 -3.42
N ARG A 58 -9.79 -16.07 -3.68
CA ARG A 58 -10.12 -14.84 -2.98
C ARG A 58 -10.19 -15.06 -1.46
N ASP A 59 -10.93 -16.09 -1.03
CA ASP A 59 -11.10 -16.38 0.39
C ASP A 59 -9.78 -16.80 1.04
N ALA A 60 -8.97 -17.60 0.36
CA ALA A 60 -7.66 -17.99 0.84
C ALA A 60 -6.71 -16.78 0.99
N ALA A 61 -6.69 -15.87 0.01
CA ALA A 61 -5.88 -14.65 0.06
C ALA A 61 -6.33 -13.75 1.23
N TRP A 62 -7.63 -13.59 1.42
CA TRP A 62 -8.16 -12.82 2.53
C TRP A 62 -7.78 -13.39 3.89
N GLN A 63 -7.84 -14.72 4.03
CA GLN A 63 -7.42 -15.40 5.26
C GLN A 63 -5.92 -15.16 5.56
N VAL A 64 -5.07 -15.29 4.56
CA VAL A 64 -3.63 -15.00 4.71
C VAL A 64 -3.42 -13.56 5.16
N PHE A 65 -4.11 -12.60 4.55
CA PHE A 65 -3.99 -11.19 4.93
C PHE A 65 -4.42 -10.94 6.37
N THR A 66 -5.59 -11.43 6.76
CA THR A 66 -6.10 -11.24 8.13
C THR A 66 -5.22 -11.92 9.17
N ASP A 67 -4.66 -13.09 8.87
CA ASP A 67 -3.71 -13.76 9.76
C ASP A 67 -2.43 -12.94 9.93
N ARG A 68 -1.89 -12.36 8.85
CA ARG A 68 -0.71 -11.49 8.91
C ARG A 68 -0.94 -10.20 9.70
N VAL A 69 -2.15 -9.65 9.64
CA VAL A 69 -2.56 -8.50 10.45
C VAL A 69 -2.69 -8.90 11.93
N LEU A 70 -3.32 -10.05 12.19
CA LEU A 70 -3.52 -10.54 13.56
C LEU A 70 -2.20 -10.84 14.27
N THR A 71 -1.23 -11.41 13.58
CA THR A 71 0.11 -11.71 14.11
C THR A 71 1.05 -10.49 14.09
N ARG A 72 0.60 -9.35 13.58
CA ARG A 72 1.39 -8.13 13.35
C ARG A 72 2.57 -8.30 12.40
N ASP A 73 2.51 -9.29 11.53
CA ASP A 73 3.42 -9.42 10.41
C ASP A 73 3.28 -8.24 9.42
N ILE A 74 2.05 -7.72 9.33
CA ILE A 74 1.73 -6.42 8.74
C ILE A 74 1.02 -5.60 9.81
N ASP A 75 1.68 -4.56 10.33
CA ASP A 75 1.09 -3.67 11.33
C ASP A 75 0.25 -2.58 10.65
N LEU A 76 -1.01 -2.44 11.03
CA LEU A 76 -1.90 -1.43 10.45
C LEU A 76 -1.99 -0.20 11.37
N HIS A 77 -1.52 0.95 10.86
CA HIS A 77 -1.64 2.22 11.55
C HIS A 77 -3.07 2.75 11.49
N PRO A 78 -3.57 3.40 12.55
CA PRO A 78 -4.94 3.86 12.62
C PRO A 78 -5.24 4.94 11.57
N LEU A 79 -6.42 4.86 10.96
CA LEU A 79 -6.98 5.90 10.11
C LEU A 79 -7.82 6.86 10.98
N ASN A 80 -7.25 7.98 11.34
CA ASN A 80 -7.85 8.96 12.24
C ASN A 80 -7.81 10.39 11.67
N GLY A 81 -8.33 11.35 12.43
CA GLY A 81 -8.38 12.75 12.01
C GLY A 81 -7.01 13.37 11.73
N LEU A 82 -5.95 12.95 12.43
CA LEU A 82 -4.60 13.42 12.20
C LEU A 82 -4.09 13.00 10.80
N VAL A 83 -4.33 11.75 10.42
CA VAL A 83 -3.98 11.23 9.10
C VAL A 83 -4.74 11.99 8.01
N LEU A 84 -6.03 12.22 8.20
CA LEU A 84 -6.86 12.94 7.22
C LEU A 84 -6.42 14.39 7.04
N ARG A 85 -6.08 15.09 8.13
CA ARG A 85 -5.53 16.46 8.05
C ARG A 85 -4.18 16.48 7.34
N LYS A 86 -3.30 15.52 7.61
CA LYS A 86 -2.01 15.38 6.92
C LYS A 86 -2.21 15.10 5.44
N ALA A 87 -3.14 14.22 5.08
CA ALA A 87 -3.48 13.92 3.69
C ALA A 87 -3.97 15.18 2.94
N ASN A 88 -4.83 15.98 3.58
CA ASN A 88 -5.27 17.24 3.01
C ASN A 88 -4.10 18.20 2.74
N HIS A 89 -3.17 18.33 3.67
CA HIS A 89 -1.97 19.13 3.50
C HIS A 89 -1.08 18.61 2.35
N ILE A 90 -0.93 17.29 2.24
CA ILE A 90 -0.15 16.65 1.16
C ILE A 90 -0.79 16.95 -0.20
N LEU A 91 -2.12 16.80 -0.33
CA LEU A 91 -2.84 17.15 -1.56
C LEU A 91 -2.55 18.57 -1.99
N TRP A 92 -2.63 19.50 -1.07
CA TRP A 92 -2.36 20.92 -1.34
C TRP A 92 -0.91 21.16 -1.75
N ARG A 93 0.04 20.57 -1.04
CA ARG A 93 1.47 20.72 -1.31
C ARG A 93 1.90 20.12 -2.65
N CYS A 94 1.29 19.03 -3.07
CA CYS A 94 1.60 18.37 -4.34
C CYS A 94 0.91 19.03 -5.54
N HIS A 95 -0.10 19.88 -5.32
CA HIS A 95 -0.80 20.56 -6.38
C HIS A 95 0.03 21.78 -6.89
N PRO A 96 0.10 22.03 -8.19
CA PRO A 96 -0.49 21.28 -9.32
C PRO A 96 0.43 20.21 -9.92
N THR A 97 1.62 20.03 -9.40
CA THR A 97 2.68 19.20 -9.99
C THR A 97 2.31 17.71 -10.05
N VAL A 98 1.68 17.20 -8.99
CA VAL A 98 1.28 15.80 -8.89
C VAL A 98 -0.24 15.73 -8.72
N PRO A 99 -0.96 15.07 -9.66
CA PRO A 99 -2.41 14.89 -9.55
C PRO A 99 -2.73 13.71 -8.61
N LEU A 100 -2.40 13.87 -7.33
CA LEU A 100 -2.56 12.86 -6.31
C LEU A 100 -4.05 12.66 -5.98
N ARG A 101 -4.47 11.39 -5.84
CA ARG A 101 -5.85 11.05 -5.47
C ARG A 101 -5.99 10.98 -3.95
N THR A 102 -7.22 11.02 -3.47
CA THR A 102 -7.55 11.02 -2.03
C THR A 102 -6.93 9.83 -1.28
N LEU A 103 -7.11 8.60 -1.79
CA LEU A 103 -6.59 7.41 -1.12
C LEU A 103 -5.07 7.33 -1.16
N ASP A 104 -4.45 7.79 -2.26
CA ASP A 104 -2.99 7.88 -2.38
C ASP A 104 -2.42 8.87 -1.34
N ALA A 105 -3.11 10.00 -1.14
CA ALA A 105 -2.73 11.00 -0.13
C ALA A 105 -2.84 10.44 1.29
N ILE A 106 -3.87 9.64 1.57
CA ILE A 106 -4.06 9.00 2.88
C ILE A 106 -2.92 8.01 3.16
N HIS A 107 -2.56 7.16 2.20
CA HIS A 107 -1.41 6.25 2.36
C HIS A 107 -0.10 7.01 2.55
N THR A 108 0.14 8.04 1.75
CA THR A 108 1.33 8.88 1.87
C THR A 108 1.40 9.56 3.23
N ALA A 109 0.26 10.07 3.72
CA ALA A 109 0.16 10.69 5.05
C ALA A 109 0.44 9.68 6.18
N ALA A 110 -0.13 8.49 6.09
CA ALA A 110 0.10 7.44 7.09
C ALA A 110 1.58 7.00 7.12
N CYS A 111 2.21 6.87 5.96
CA CYS A 111 3.64 6.59 5.85
C CYS A 111 4.49 7.72 6.49
N ASP A 112 4.19 8.97 6.17
CA ASP A 112 4.95 10.11 6.69
C ASP A 112 4.80 10.26 8.21
N LEU A 113 3.60 10.11 8.74
CA LEU A 113 3.35 10.21 10.18
C LEU A 113 3.96 9.05 10.97
N SER A 114 3.94 7.84 10.43
CA SER A 114 4.52 6.66 11.10
C SER A 114 6.04 6.60 10.99
N GLN A 115 6.63 7.28 10.00
CA GLN A 115 8.06 7.22 9.69
C GLN A 115 8.56 5.81 9.33
N ASP A 116 7.66 4.93 8.89
CA ASP A 116 7.99 3.55 8.48
C ASP A 116 8.54 3.52 7.04
N PHE A 117 9.59 4.28 6.82
CA PHE A 117 10.24 4.39 5.53
C PHE A 117 11.01 3.12 5.13
N PRO A 118 11.20 2.90 3.82
CA PRO A 118 10.64 3.65 2.70
C PRO A 118 9.17 3.35 2.44
N LEU A 119 8.50 4.22 1.67
CA LEU A 119 7.20 3.94 1.09
C LEU A 119 7.37 2.94 -0.06
N CYS A 120 6.82 1.75 0.11
CA CYS A 120 6.85 0.71 -0.91
C CYS A 120 5.62 0.85 -1.81
N THR A 121 5.83 1.28 -3.05
CA THR A 121 4.76 1.48 -4.03
C THR A 121 5.30 1.48 -5.46
N THR A 122 4.51 0.95 -6.39
CA THR A 122 4.75 1.08 -7.84
C THR A 122 3.87 2.17 -8.48
N ASP A 123 2.97 2.79 -7.72
CA ASP A 123 2.11 3.85 -8.24
C ASP A 123 2.91 5.12 -8.51
N LYS A 124 2.87 5.57 -9.79
CA LYS A 124 3.65 6.74 -10.23
C LYS A 124 3.28 8.01 -9.46
N ARG A 125 1.98 8.26 -9.19
CA ARG A 125 1.56 9.47 -8.48
C ARG A 125 2.06 9.48 -7.05
N MET A 126 1.98 8.35 -6.36
CA MET A 126 2.51 8.23 -5.00
C MET A 126 4.02 8.40 -4.97
N ARG A 127 4.74 7.82 -5.93
CA ARG A 127 6.20 7.99 -6.05
C ARG A 127 6.57 9.45 -6.31
N ASP A 128 5.85 10.13 -7.20
CA ASP A 128 6.09 11.54 -7.49
C ASP A 128 5.77 12.43 -6.27
N ALA A 129 4.70 12.15 -5.55
CA ALA A 129 4.37 12.84 -4.30
C ALA A 129 5.44 12.61 -3.23
N ALA A 130 5.93 11.39 -3.07
CA ALA A 130 7.00 11.07 -2.14
C ALA A 130 8.27 11.89 -2.43
N ARG A 131 8.63 12.06 -3.71
CA ARG A 131 9.77 12.93 -4.11
C ARG A 131 9.56 14.38 -3.69
N VAL A 132 8.37 14.93 -3.90
CA VAL A 132 8.02 16.30 -3.47
C VAL A 132 8.16 16.45 -1.95
N LEU A 133 7.79 15.42 -1.20
CA LEU A 133 7.79 15.42 0.26
C LEU A 133 9.12 15.00 0.89
N GLY A 134 10.07 14.51 0.09
CA GLY A 134 11.34 13.98 0.60
C GLY A 134 11.20 12.62 1.30
N ILE A 135 10.18 11.84 0.95
CA ILE A 135 9.95 10.49 1.48
C ILE A 135 10.71 9.49 0.60
N PRO A 136 11.58 8.63 1.18
CA PRO A 136 12.24 7.59 0.41
C PRO A 136 11.22 6.56 -0.10
N VAL A 137 11.42 6.07 -1.32
CA VAL A 137 10.55 5.09 -1.99
C VAL A 137 11.28 3.79 -2.25
N PHE A 138 10.52 2.70 -2.27
CA PHE A 138 11.00 1.38 -2.69
C PHE A 138 10.01 0.79 -3.70
N PRO A 139 10.48 0.13 -4.78
CA PRO A 139 11.88 0.08 -5.23
C PRO A 139 12.43 1.46 -5.59
N GLU A 140 13.75 1.67 -5.47
CA GLU A 140 14.36 2.95 -5.88
C GLU A 140 14.12 3.20 -7.36
N ASP A 141 14.35 2.19 -8.19
CA ASP A 141 13.97 2.18 -9.60
C ASP A 141 12.71 1.33 -9.79
N GLN A 142 11.81 1.75 -10.70
CA GLN A 142 10.66 0.92 -11.02
C GLN A 142 11.15 -0.39 -11.65
N PRO A 143 10.72 -1.56 -11.13
CA PRO A 143 10.98 -2.80 -11.83
C PRO A 143 10.34 -2.74 -13.22
N SER A 144 11.15 -3.03 -14.22
CA SER A 144 10.73 -3.06 -15.62
C SER A 144 9.77 -4.21 -15.89
#